data_7e6935e5f16d90a1cc06e968820ddded
#
_entry.id   7e6935e5f16d90a1cc06e968820ddded
#
_cell.length_a   1.000
_cell.length_b   1.000
_cell.length_c   1.000
_cell.angle_alpha   90.00
_cell.angle_beta   90.00
_cell.angle_gamma   90.00
#
_symmetry.space_group_name_H-M   'P 1'
#
loop_
_entity.id
_entity.type
_entity.pdbx_description
1 polymer ?
#
loop_
_entity_poly.entity_id
_entity_poly.type
_entity_poly.pdbx_seq_one_letter_code
_entity_poly.pdbx_strand_id
1 'polypeptide(L)'
;DSMMKNPRPTRAEVSDVANAVYDGTGAVMLSGETAAGLYPVEAVEAMAAIALSTEENINYQNRLREEAPSAVPSVTSSISYATCTTATSLHCAAIIPVSKSGRTARMISRFRPPVPIICCTNSVRSQRRLSLVWGVCPLVVPEADSTDALFAGAVEAAQKAGLVKNGDMVVLTAGLPLGVSGTTNLLKVEVIGDLLLSGTGVTRKCVTGPVVVCKDAQEALKSVSNGDILAVPYTTNEMMPAIRRLSGLITEQGGLDSHAATSALALDIPAVVGAVNATALLKSGSCVTLDAATGTVCAATKEA
;
A
#
# COMPACT_ATOMS: atom_id res chain seq x y z
N ASP A 1 16.17 17.71 -27.83
CA ASP A 1 16.48 17.98 -29.26
C ASP A 1 17.46 16.98 -29.86
N SER A 2 18.54 16.56 -29.13
CA SER A 2 19.53 15.65 -29.67
C SER A 2 18.92 14.32 -30.11
N MET A 3 17.94 13.82 -29.40
CA MET A 3 17.24 12.57 -29.70
C MET A 3 16.28 12.64 -30.90
N MET A 4 16.15 13.77 -31.57
CA MET A 4 15.53 13.79 -32.88
C MET A 4 16.37 13.05 -33.94
N LYS A 5 17.70 13.03 -33.77
CA LYS A 5 18.68 12.43 -34.71
C LYS A 5 19.57 11.36 -34.11
N ASN A 6 19.61 11.24 -32.77
CA ASN A 6 20.45 10.29 -32.05
C ASN A 6 19.61 9.43 -31.10
N PRO A 7 19.96 8.14 -30.86
CA PRO A 7 19.20 7.24 -30.01
C PRO A 7 19.44 7.49 -28.51
N ARG A 8 20.32 8.42 -28.14
CA ARG A 8 20.66 8.73 -26.74
C ARG A 8 20.67 10.23 -26.49
N PRO A 9 20.21 10.68 -25.29
CA PRO A 9 20.25 12.09 -24.93
C PRO A 9 21.67 12.54 -24.61
N THR A 10 21.91 13.86 -24.66
CA THR A 10 23.10 14.48 -24.11
C THR A 10 23.05 14.51 -22.59
N ARG A 11 24.21 14.72 -21.93
CA ARG A 11 24.28 14.90 -20.46
C ARG A 11 23.47 16.11 -19.99
N ALA A 12 23.44 17.18 -20.76
CA ALA A 12 22.67 18.38 -20.45
C ALA A 12 21.15 18.05 -20.40
N GLU A 13 20.63 17.38 -21.45
CA GLU A 13 19.22 16.99 -21.51
C GLU A 13 18.82 16.02 -20.40
N VAL A 14 19.70 15.09 -20.00
CA VAL A 14 19.49 14.24 -18.82
C VAL A 14 19.36 15.08 -17.55
N SER A 15 20.29 16.06 -17.35
CA SER A 15 20.27 16.95 -16.21
C SER A 15 19.03 17.85 -16.18
N ASP A 16 18.57 18.31 -17.34
CA ASP A 16 17.37 19.17 -17.44
C ASP A 16 16.10 18.42 -17.00
N VAL A 17 15.93 17.16 -17.44
CA VAL A 17 14.81 16.33 -17.01
C VAL A 17 14.90 16.01 -15.52
N ALA A 18 16.09 15.64 -15.02
CA ALA A 18 16.30 15.36 -13.61
C ALA A 18 16.00 16.59 -12.74
N ASN A 19 16.48 17.77 -13.12
CA ASN A 19 16.19 19.02 -12.40
C ASN A 19 14.70 19.33 -12.39
N ALA A 20 13.99 19.17 -13.51
CA ALA A 20 12.54 19.38 -13.55
C ALA A 20 11.80 18.47 -12.56
N VAL A 21 12.22 17.20 -12.42
CA VAL A 21 11.64 16.26 -11.44
C VAL A 21 12.00 16.69 -10.02
N TYR A 22 13.25 17.08 -9.75
CA TYR A 22 13.67 17.61 -8.45
C TYR A 22 12.91 18.88 -8.05
N ASP A 23 12.66 19.77 -8.99
CA ASP A 23 11.89 21.01 -8.77
C ASP A 23 10.39 20.75 -8.53
N GLY A 24 9.96 19.50 -8.72
CA GLY A 24 8.59 19.08 -8.42
C GLY A 24 7.61 19.35 -9.54
N THR A 25 8.03 19.31 -10.80
CA THR A 25 7.11 19.40 -11.94
C THR A 25 6.06 18.30 -11.89
N GLY A 26 4.84 18.59 -12.35
CA GLY A 26 3.72 17.64 -12.37
C GLY A 26 3.76 16.67 -13.54
N ALA A 27 4.40 17.07 -14.64
CA ALA A 27 4.59 16.27 -15.84
C ALA A 27 5.74 16.85 -16.67
N VAL A 28 6.41 16.01 -17.45
CA VAL A 28 7.39 16.37 -18.45
C VAL A 28 6.85 16.06 -19.84
N MET A 29 7.32 16.74 -20.86
CA MET A 29 6.79 16.60 -22.23
C MET A 29 7.95 16.47 -23.22
N LEU A 30 7.81 15.56 -24.18
CA LEU A 30 8.60 15.50 -25.40
C LEU A 30 7.82 16.23 -26.53
N SER A 31 8.53 16.87 -27.42
CA SER A 31 7.94 17.60 -28.55
C SER A 31 8.44 17.04 -29.88
N GLY A 32 9.50 17.60 -30.45
CA GLY A 32 10.06 17.21 -31.72
C GLY A 32 10.54 15.77 -31.78
N GLU A 33 11.05 15.26 -30.64
CA GLU A 33 11.59 13.91 -30.50
C GLU A 33 10.53 12.83 -30.82
N THR A 34 9.29 13.07 -30.41
CA THR A 34 8.17 12.14 -30.62
C THR A 34 7.30 12.49 -31.83
N ALA A 35 7.32 13.77 -32.27
CA ALA A 35 6.51 14.22 -33.40
C ALA A 35 7.18 14.01 -34.77
N ALA A 36 8.51 14.16 -34.86
CA ALA A 36 9.27 14.13 -36.10
C ALA A 36 10.67 13.51 -35.95
N GLY A 37 11.04 13.03 -34.75
CA GLY A 37 12.33 12.40 -34.51
C GLY A 37 12.44 11.00 -35.10
N LEU A 38 13.68 10.55 -35.27
CA LEU A 38 13.98 9.19 -35.74
C LEU A 38 13.87 8.12 -34.64
N TYR A 39 13.88 8.54 -33.38
CA TYR A 39 13.96 7.67 -32.17
C TYR A 39 12.86 8.00 -31.15
N PRO A 40 11.56 7.98 -31.55
CA PRO A 40 10.49 8.44 -30.65
C PRO A 40 10.29 7.53 -29.42
N VAL A 41 10.45 6.22 -29.58
CA VAL A 41 10.29 5.25 -28.49
C VAL A 41 11.43 5.39 -27.49
N GLU A 42 12.67 5.42 -27.98
CA GLU A 42 13.88 5.57 -27.16
C GLU A 42 13.87 6.91 -26.40
N ALA A 43 13.28 7.96 -26.98
CA ALA A 43 13.15 9.25 -26.30
C ALA A 43 12.19 9.16 -25.10
N VAL A 44 11.07 8.45 -25.22
CA VAL A 44 10.14 8.21 -24.10
C VAL A 44 10.79 7.33 -23.04
N GLU A 45 11.44 6.24 -23.44
CA GLU A 45 12.13 5.33 -22.53
C GLU A 45 13.25 6.04 -21.75
N ALA A 46 14.07 6.85 -22.43
CA ALA A 46 15.11 7.64 -21.80
C ALA A 46 14.54 8.63 -20.77
N MET A 47 13.47 9.36 -21.13
CA MET A 47 12.82 10.31 -20.22
C MET A 47 12.22 9.59 -19.00
N ALA A 48 11.55 8.47 -19.21
CA ALA A 48 10.98 7.65 -18.12
C ALA A 48 12.06 7.12 -17.18
N ALA A 49 13.19 6.61 -17.72
CA ALA A 49 14.30 6.11 -16.94
C ALA A 49 14.95 7.22 -16.08
N ILE A 50 15.12 8.42 -16.63
CA ILE A 50 15.66 9.58 -15.91
C ILE A 50 14.70 9.97 -14.77
N ALA A 51 13.39 10.06 -15.05
CA ALA A 51 12.39 10.42 -14.06
C ALA A 51 12.36 9.42 -12.91
N LEU A 52 12.28 8.12 -13.20
CA LEU A 52 12.29 7.05 -12.18
C LEU A 52 13.56 7.11 -11.32
N SER A 53 14.74 7.15 -11.94
CA SER A 53 16.01 7.23 -11.20
C SER A 53 16.11 8.48 -10.33
N THR A 54 15.54 9.60 -10.78
CA THR A 54 15.52 10.84 -9.99
C THR A 54 14.56 10.71 -8.81
N GLU A 55 13.35 10.17 -9.01
CA GLU A 55 12.33 9.99 -7.97
C GLU A 55 12.80 9.05 -6.86
N GLU A 56 13.56 8.00 -7.17
CA GLU A 56 14.17 7.09 -6.19
C GLU A 56 15.15 7.80 -5.23
N ASN A 57 15.75 8.91 -5.66
CA ASN A 57 16.68 9.70 -4.87
C ASN A 57 16.05 10.90 -4.14
N ILE A 58 14.76 11.13 -4.30
CA ILE A 58 14.02 12.20 -3.60
C ILE A 58 13.53 11.70 -2.24
N ASN A 59 13.85 12.42 -1.17
CA ASN A 59 13.27 12.16 0.15
C ASN A 59 11.89 12.83 0.27
N TYR A 60 10.85 12.13 -0.18
CA TYR A 60 9.47 12.63 -0.13
C TYR A 60 8.94 12.82 1.29
N GLN A 61 9.44 12.09 2.30
CA GLN A 61 9.05 12.31 3.69
C GLN A 61 9.52 13.67 4.20
N ASN A 62 10.73 14.07 3.89
CA ASN A 62 11.24 15.39 4.27
C ASN A 62 10.48 16.50 3.53
N ARG A 63 10.23 16.33 2.23
CA ARG A 63 9.40 17.28 1.46
C ARG A 63 8.02 17.48 2.07
N LEU A 64 7.35 16.39 2.43
CA LEU A 64 6.03 16.46 3.07
C LEU A 64 6.05 17.29 4.36
N ARG A 65 7.12 17.18 5.16
CA ARG A 65 7.28 17.98 6.39
C ARG A 65 7.54 19.46 6.12
N GLU A 66 8.32 19.76 5.11
CA GLU A 66 8.68 21.15 4.73
C GLU A 66 7.52 21.91 4.10
N GLU A 67 6.66 21.23 3.32
CA GLU A 67 5.52 21.85 2.66
C GLU A 67 4.32 22.14 3.58
N ALA A 68 4.24 21.52 4.76
CA ALA A 68 3.14 21.71 5.71
C ALA A 68 2.89 23.18 6.11
N PRO A 69 3.91 23.99 6.39
CA PRO A 69 3.72 25.38 6.80
C PRO A 69 3.24 26.32 5.68
N SER A 70 3.46 25.98 4.41
CA SER A 70 3.13 26.82 3.24
C SER A 70 1.70 26.61 2.72
N ALA A 71 0.97 25.61 3.23
CA ALA A 71 -0.38 25.29 2.79
C ALA A 71 -1.38 26.35 3.31
N VAL A 72 -2.22 26.89 2.41
CA VAL A 72 -3.32 27.76 2.80
C VAL A 72 -4.30 26.96 3.66
N PRO A 73 -4.60 27.41 4.90
CA PRO A 73 -5.49 26.69 5.80
C PRO A 73 -6.90 26.56 5.21
N SER A 74 -7.34 25.34 5.00
CA SER A 74 -8.71 24.98 4.66
C SER A 74 -8.98 23.56 5.12
N VAL A 75 -10.23 23.21 5.37
CA VAL A 75 -10.62 21.86 5.77
C VAL A 75 -10.04 20.83 4.78
N THR A 76 -10.22 21.06 3.49
CA THR A 76 -9.69 20.17 2.44
C THR A 76 -8.16 20.06 2.49
N SER A 77 -7.44 21.17 2.65
CA SER A 77 -5.98 21.15 2.74
C SER A 77 -5.50 20.43 3.98
N SER A 78 -6.11 20.69 5.15
CA SER A 78 -5.75 20.06 6.41
C SER A 78 -6.00 18.55 6.39
N ILE A 79 -7.15 18.10 5.88
CA ILE A 79 -7.45 16.67 5.74
C ILE A 79 -6.52 16.00 4.72
N SER A 80 -6.22 16.68 3.59
CA SER A 80 -5.29 16.11 2.59
C SER A 80 -3.88 15.97 3.16
N TYR A 81 -3.40 16.93 3.95
CA TYR A 81 -2.12 16.82 4.65
C TYR A 81 -2.14 15.71 5.71
N ALA A 82 -3.19 15.65 6.55
CA ALA A 82 -3.38 14.59 7.53
C ALA A 82 -3.42 13.20 6.86
N THR A 83 -4.06 13.08 5.70
CA THR A 83 -4.09 11.86 4.90
C THR A 83 -2.68 11.40 4.50
N CYS A 84 -1.85 12.34 4.00
CA CYS A 84 -0.47 12.02 3.59
C CYS A 84 0.39 11.64 4.80
N THR A 85 0.30 12.36 5.91
CA THR A 85 1.08 12.07 7.13
C THR A 85 0.65 10.76 7.78
N THR A 86 -0.66 10.46 7.82
CA THR A 86 -1.19 9.19 8.32
C THR A 86 -0.69 8.02 7.47
N ALA A 87 -0.81 8.12 6.13
CA ALA A 87 -0.35 7.08 5.23
C ALA A 87 1.15 6.81 5.36
N THR A 88 1.95 7.87 5.53
CA THR A 88 3.41 7.77 5.72
C THR A 88 3.76 7.15 7.07
N SER A 89 3.12 7.59 8.16
CA SER A 89 3.42 7.14 9.53
C SER A 89 3.02 5.67 9.76
N LEU A 90 1.92 5.24 9.14
CA LEU A 90 1.41 3.87 9.25
C LEU A 90 1.96 2.95 8.15
N HIS A 91 2.86 3.42 7.28
CA HIS A 91 3.41 2.66 6.16
C HIS A 91 2.30 2.04 5.28
N CYS A 92 1.25 2.81 5.00
CA CYS A 92 0.14 2.36 4.18
C CYS A 92 0.61 2.03 2.75
N ALA A 93 -0.04 1.04 2.12
CA ALA A 93 0.24 0.64 0.74
C ALA A 93 -0.23 1.70 -0.26
N ALA A 94 -1.32 2.42 0.04
CA ALA A 94 -1.88 3.45 -0.84
C ALA A 94 -2.77 4.45 -0.07
N ILE A 95 -3.00 5.59 -0.70
CA ILE A 95 -4.09 6.52 -0.36
C ILE A 95 -5.19 6.37 -1.42
N ILE A 96 -6.43 6.14 -1.00
CA ILE A 96 -7.57 5.95 -1.91
C ILE A 96 -8.58 7.09 -1.72
N PRO A 97 -8.41 8.23 -2.39
CA PRO A 97 -9.41 9.29 -2.40
C PRO A 97 -10.56 8.94 -3.33
N VAL A 98 -11.80 9.09 -2.85
CA VAL A 98 -12.99 9.01 -3.68
C VAL A 98 -13.50 10.41 -3.99
N SER A 99 -13.52 10.79 -5.28
CA SER A 99 -13.80 12.17 -5.68
C SER A 99 -14.40 12.26 -7.08
N LYS A 100 -15.59 12.81 -7.22
CA LYS A 100 -16.27 13.02 -8.50
C LYS A 100 -15.47 13.92 -9.46
N SER A 101 -14.91 15.01 -8.97
CA SER A 101 -14.15 15.99 -9.77
C SER A 101 -12.63 15.76 -9.79
N GLY A 102 -12.14 14.83 -8.96
CA GLY A 102 -10.71 14.59 -8.75
C GLY A 102 -10.00 15.69 -7.94
N ARG A 103 -10.73 16.61 -7.31
CA ARG A 103 -10.12 17.70 -6.53
C ARG A 103 -9.34 17.18 -5.34
N THR A 104 -9.88 16.21 -4.60
CA THR A 104 -9.21 15.58 -3.46
C THR A 104 -7.87 14.97 -3.86
N ALA A 105 -7.85 14.19 -4.96
CA ALA A 105 -6.62 13.58 -5.45
C ALA A 105 -5.56 14.62 -5.81
N ARG A 106 -5.94 15.73 -6.45
CA ARG A 106 -5.01 16.83 -6.75
C ARG A 106 -4.47 17.52 -5.50
N MET A 107 -5.31 17.67 -4.47
CA MET A 107 -4.87 18.26 -3.20
C MET A 107 -3.90 17.36 -2.46
N ILE A 108 -4.12 16.04 -2.50
CA ILE A 108 -3.20 15.05 -1.92
C ILE A 108 -1.90 15.00 -2.73
N SER A 109 -1.98 14.94 -4.07
CA SER A 109 -0.83 14.93 -4.97
C SER A 109 0.10 16.13 -4.77
N ARG A 110 -0.44 17.29 -4.39
CA ARG A 110 0.34 18.49 -4.08
C ARG A 110 1.38 18.24 -2.97
N PHE A 111 1.03 17.44 -1.98
CA PHE A 111 1.91 17.10 -0.87
C PHE A 111 2.93 16.00 -1.19
N ARG A 112 2.92 15.45 -2.40
CA ARG A 112 3.87 14.44 -2.87
C ARG A 112 4.08 13.29 -1.86
N PRO A 113 3.03 12.57 -1.43
CA PRO A 113 3.19 11.47 -0.48
C PRO A 113 4.08 10.35 -1.08
N PRO A 114 4.87 9.65 -0.24
CA PRO A 114 5.73 8.54 -0.71
C PRO A 114 4.96 7.27 -1.07
N VAL A 115 3.63 7.33 -1.11
CA VAL A 115 2.73 6.21 -1.45
C VAL A 115 1.83 6.57 -2.62
N PRO A 116 1.41 5.61 -3.46
CA PRO A 116 0.55 5.86 -4.60
C PRO A 116 -0.82 6.42 -4.18
N ILE A 117 -1.41 7.25 -5.04
CA ILE A 117 -2.73 7.83 -4.86
C ILE A 117 -3.68 7.16 -5.85
N ILE A 118 -4.54 6.26 -5.39
CA ILE A 118 -5.51 5.52 -6.22
C ILE A 118 -6.84 6.28 -6.19
N CYS A 119 -7.05 7.20 -7.13
CA CYS A 119 -8.26 8.02 -7.13
C CYS A 119 -9.44 7.31 -7.77
N CYS A 120 -10.46 6.97 -6.97
CA CYS A 120 -11.72 6.42 -7.45
C CYS A 120 -12.72 7.53 -7.80
N THR A 121 -13.28 7.48 -9.01
CA THR A 121 -14.24 8.46 -9.53
C THR A 121 -15.33 7.80 -10.36
N ASN A 122 -16.56 8.33 -10.32
CA ASN A 122 -17.64 7.89 -11.21
C ASN A 122 -17.64 8.64 -12.57
N SER A 123 -16.64 9.47 -12.85
CA SER A 123 -16.54 10.30 -14.04
C SER A 123 -15.35 9.90 -14.92
N VAL A 124 -15.59 9.32 -16.08
CA VAL A 124 -14.57 9.01 -17.10
C VAL A 124 -13.77 10.26 -17.51
N ARG A 125 -14.43 11.42 -17.57
CA ARG A 125 -13.76 12.71 -17.85
C ARG A 125 -12.76 13.07 -16.74
N SER A 126 -13.13 12.87 -15.49
CA SER A 126 -12.25 13.12 -14.33
C SER A 126 -11.09 12.12 -14.31
N GLN A 127 -11.36 10.84 -14.57
CA GLN A 127 -10.33 9.80 -14.70
C GLN A 127 -9.25 10.21 -15.72
N ARG A 128 -9.64 10.55 -16.95
CA ARG A 128 -8.69 10.96 -18.01
C ARG A 128 -7.84 12.16 -17.64
N ARG A 129 -8.44 13.16 -16.95
CA ARG A 129 -7.71 14.35 -16.47
C ARG A 129 -6.72 14.03 -15.36
N LEU A 130 -7.06 13.08 -14.51
CA LEU A 130 -6.22 12.68 -13.37
C LEU A 130 -4.99 11.87 -13.81
N SER A 131 -4.98 11.27 -14.99
CA SER A 131 -3.80 10.59 -15.55
C SER A 131 -2.61 11.52 -15.79
N LEU A 132 -2.82 12.84 -15.79
CA LEU A 132 -1.78 13.87 -15.88
C LEU A 132 -1.40 14.45 -14.50
N VAL A 133 -1.93 13.91 -13.42
CA VAL A 133 -1.64 14.39 -12.04
C VAL A 133 -0.61 13.48 -11.41
N TRP A 134 0.44 14.07 -10.86
CA TRP A 134 1.55 13.34 -10.28
C TRP A 134 1.10 12.34 -9.20
N GLY A 135 1.62 11.11 -9.27
CA GLY A 135 1.38 10.05 -8.31
C GLY A 135 -0.05 9.51 -8.27
N VAL A 136 -0.94 9.94 -9.20
CA VAL A 136 -2.34 9.52 -9.23
C VAL A 136 -2.57 8.42 -10.25
N CYS A 137 -3.09 7.29 -9.77
CA CYS A 137 -3.64 6.21 -10.57
C CYS A 137 -5.19 6.28 -10.51
N PRO A 138 -5.87 6.76 -11.58
CA PRO A 138 -7.31 6.99 -11.53
C PRO A 138 -8.10 5.76 -11.98
N LEU A 139 -9.08 5.35 -11.17
CA LEU A 139 -10.01 4.25 -11.45
C LEU A 139 -11.45 4.77 -11.58
N VAL A 140 -12.24 4.14 -12.46
CA VAL A 140 -13.66 4.40 -12.56
C VAL A 140 -14.41 3.41 -11.67
N VAL A 141 -15.27 3.93 -10.80
CA VAL A 141 -16.13 3.16 -9.91
C VAL A 141 -17.60 3.59 -10.08
N PRO A 142 -18.56 2.72 -9.84
CA PRO A 142 -19.97 3.10 -9.86
C PRO A 142 -20.29 4.10 -8.75
N GLU A 143 -21.42 4.81 -8.90
CA GLU A 143 -21.96 5.66 -7.85
C GLU A 143 -22.50 4.80 -6.70
N ALA A 144 -22.36 5.27 -5.48
CA ALA A 144 -22.80 4.56 -4.28
C ALA A 144 -23.66 5.46 -3.40
N ASP A 145 -24.67 4.87 -2.75
CA ASP A 145 -25.66 5.59 -1.94
C ASP A 145 -25.23 5.78 -0.48
N SER A 146 -24.17 5.09 -0.05
CA SER A 146 -23.62 5.19 1.29
C SER A 146 -22.12 5.31 1.28
N THR A 147 -21.56 5.87 2.36
CA THR A 147 -20.10 6.01 2.53
C THR A 147 -19.41 4.65 2.59
N ASP A 148 -20.03 3.67 3.23
CA ASP A 148 -19.47 2.32 3.36
C ASP A 148 -19.44 1.61 2.01
N ALA A 149 -20.52 1.66 1.24
CA ALA A 149 -20.56 1.11 -0.12
C ALA A 149 -19.57 1.82 -1.05
N LEU A 150 -19.40 3.15 -0.89
CA LEU A 150 -18.44 3.94 -1.65
C LEU A 150 -17.00 3.47 -1.39
N PHE A 151 -16.62 3.28 -0.14
CA PHE A 151 -15.30 2.83 0.24
C PHE A 151 -15.07 1.36 -0.14
N ALA A 152 -16.04 0.48 0.12
CA ALA A 152 -15.96 -0.92 -0.30
C ALA A 152 -15.74 -1.05 -1.81
N GLY A 153 -16.51 -0.32 -2.62
CA GLY A 153 -16.36 -0.31 -4.08
C GLY A 153 -15.02 0.26 -4.55
N ALA A 154 -14.48 1.27 -3.83
CA ALA A 154 -13.18 1.84 -4.14
C ALA A 154 -12.03 0.85 -3.84
N VAL A 155 -12.09 0.15 -2.70
CA VAL A 155 -11.14 -0.89 -2.32
C VAL A 155 -11.19 -2.05 -3.30
N GLU A 156 -12.39 -2.55 -3.64
CA GLU A 156 -12.56 -3.63 -4.61
C GLU A 156 -11.99 -3.27 -5.99
N ALA A 157 -12.22 -2.04 -6.46
CA ALA A 157 -11.67 -1.57 -7.73
C ALA A 157 -10.13 -1.52 -7.70
N ALA A 158 -9.54 -1.06 -6.58
CA ALA A 158 -8.09 -1.02 -6.41
C ALA A 158 -7.47 -2.43 -6.36
N GLN A 159 -8.14 -3.39 -5.71
CA GLN A 159 -7.73 -4.80 -5.69
C GLN A 159 -7.82 -5.44 -7.08
N LYS A 160 -8.94 -5.25 -7.81
CA LYS A 160 -9.11 -5.76 -9.18
C LYS A 160 -8.07 -5.20 -10.15
N ALA A 161 -7.61 -3.97 -9.91
CA ALA A 161 -6.53 -3.36 -10.69
C ALA A 161 -5.12 -3.85 -10.28
N GLY A 162 -5.00 -4.71 -9.26
CA GLY A 162 -3.72 -5.20 -8.75
C GLY A 162 -2.87 -4.15 -8.02
N LEU A 163 -3.48 -3.02 -7.62
CA LEU A 163 -2.78 -1.91 -6.97
C LEU A 163 -2.68 -2.07 -5.45
N VAL A 164 -3.52 -2.89 -4.87
CA VAL A 164 -3.52 -3.27 -3.45
C VAL A 164 -3.99 -4.71 -3.30
N LYS A 165 -3.62 -5.35 -2.20
CA LYS A 165 -3.94 -6.76 -1.89
C LYS A 165 -4.47 -6.91 -0.48
N ASN A 166 -5.02 -8.09 -0.16
CA ASN A 166 -5.44 -8.42 1.20
C ASN A 166 -4.25 -8.30 2.17
N GLY A 167 -4.51 -7.72 3.34
CA GLY A 167 -3.51 -7.40 4.35
C GLY A 167 -2.91 -6.00 4.21
N ASP A 168 -3.03 -5.34 3.05
CA ASP A 168 -2.53 -3.99 2.89
C ASP A 168 -3.35 -2.99 3.72
N MET A 169 -2.66 -2.08 4.39
CA MET A 169 -3.29 -0.94 5.06
C MET A 169 -3.40 0.21 4.08
N VAL A 170 -4.57 0.85 4.02
CA VAL A 170 -4.83 1.99 3.13
C VAL A 170 -5.49 3.14 3.89
N VAL A 171 -5.31 4.35 3.38
CA VAL A 171 -6.04 5.53 3.86
C VAL A 171 -7.10 5.91 2.83
N LEU A 172 -8.36 5.82 3.24
CA LEU A 172 -9.52 6.23 2.46
C LEU A 172 -9.89 7.68 2.80
N THR A 173 -10.26 8.47 1.81
CA THR A 173 -10.73 9.84 2.04
C THR A 173 -11.83 10.23 1.06
N ALA A 174 -12.82 10.95 1.56
CA ALA A 174 -13.97 11.43 0.80
C ALA A 174 -14.48 12.77 1.34
N GLY A 175 -15.40 13.37 0.60
CA GLY A 175 -16.17 14.53 1.04
C GLY A 175 -17.60 14.16 1.41
N LEU A 176 -18.06 14.54 2.61
CA LEU A 176 -19.41 14.41 3.07
C LEU A 176 -20.11 15.78 3.17
N PRO A 177 -21.42 15.87 2.83
CA PRO A 177 -22.28 14.82 2.26
C PRO A 177 -21.86 14.42 0.85
N LEU A 178 -22.19 13.15 0.49
CA LEU A 178 -21.88 12.62 -0.84
C LEU A 178 -22.50 13.51 -1.95
N GLY A 179 -21.80 13.63 -3.07
CA GLY A 179 -22.27 14.43 -4.21
C GLY A 179 -21.89 15.93 -4.16
N VAL A 180 -21.49 16.47 -3.02
CA VAL A 180 -21.03 17.85 -2.89
C VAL A 180 -19.53 17.93 -3.20
N SER A 181 -19.18 18.65 -4.27
CA SER A 181 -17.79 18.77 -4.70
C SER A 181 -16.98 19.75 -3.82
N GLY A 182 -15.78 19.34 -3.41
CA GLY A 182 -14.84 20.23 -2.70
C GLY A 182 -14.89 20.19 -1.18
N THR A 183 -15.60 19.23 -0.61
CA THR A 183 -15.80 19.06 0.85
C THR A 183 -15.02 17.88 1.41
N THR A 184 -13.76 17.68 1.02
CA THR A 184 -12.95 16.59 1.62
C THR A 184 -12.81 16.83 3.13
N ASN A 185 -13.53 16.02 3.94
CA ASN A 185 -13.64 16.19 5.40
C ASN A 185 -13.62 14.86 6.16
N LEU A 186 -13.44 13.73 5.45
CA LEU A 186 -13.39 12.39 6.04
C LEU A 186 -12.06 11.71 5.68
N LEU A 187 -11.44 11.11 6.70
CA LEU A 187 -10.29 10.24 6.60
C LEU A 187 -10.60 8.95 7.37
N LYS A 188 -10.39 7.80 6.76
CA LYS A 188 -10.53 6.46 7.37
C LYS A 188 -9.29 5.65 7.06
N VAL A 189 -8.74 4.97 8.06
CA VAL A 189 -7.71 3.94 7.88
C VAL A 189 -8.41 2.60 7.84
N GLU A 190 -8.03 1.76 6.88
CA GLU A 190 -8.63 0.43 6.70
C GLU A 190 -7.56 -0.58 6.30
N VAL A 191 -7.67 -1.80 6.82
CA VAL A 191 -6.90 -2.95 6.36
C VAL A 191 -7.77 -3.71 5.36
N ILE A 192 -7.23 -3.97 4.18
CA ILE A 192 -7.96 -4.61 3.09
C ILE A 192 -8.13 -6.09 3.36
N GLY A 193 -9.36 -6.59 3.18
CA GLY A 193 -9.76 -7.96 3.45
C GLY A 193 -10.41 -8.12 4.81
N ASP A 194 -10.97 -9.31 5.06
CA ASP A 194 -11.58 -9.63 6.34
C ASP A 194 -10.48 -9.80 7.40
N LEU A 195 -10.34 -8.82 8.29
CA LEU A 195 -9.45 -8.91 9.44
C LEU A 195 -9.98 -9.98 10.39
N LEU A 196 -9.26 -11.08 10.53
CA LEU A 196 -9.61 -12.18 11.41
C LEU A 196 -9.07 -11.96 12.82
N LEU A 197 -7.83 -11.49 12.93
CA LEU A 197 -7.10 -11.35 14.18
C LEU A 197 -6.13 -10.17 14.12
N SER A 198 -5.83 -9.62 15.29
CA SER A 198 -4.74 -8.66 15.51
C SER A 198 -3.91 -9.03 16.72
N GLY A 199 -2.64 -8.68 16.71
CA GLY A 199 -1.70 -8.88 17.80
C GLY A 199 -0.46 -8.02 17.62
N THR A 200 0.63 -8.40 18.26
CA THR A 200 1.93 -7.72 18.10
C THR A 200 2.75 -8.43 17.01
N GLY A 201 3.11 -7.72 15.97
CA GLY A 201 4.01 -8.24 14.95
C GLY A 201 5.45 -8.30 15.43
N VAL A 202 6.16 -9.38 15.10
CA VAL A 202 7.52 -9.65 15.58
C VAL A 202 8.59 -9.32 14.52
N THR A 203 8.29 -9.57 13.24
CA THR A 203 9.16 -9.25 12.11
C THR A 203 8.47 -8.22 11.21
N ARG A 204 9.13 -7.79 10.12
CA ARG A 204 8.51 -6.91 9.11
C ARG A 204 8.16 -7.64 7.82
N LYS A 205 7.81 -8.93 7.94
CA LYS A 205 7.49 -9.80 6.80
C LYS A 205 6.00 -10.09 6.73
N CYS A 206 5.54 -10.36 5.51
CA CYS A 206 4.18 -10.79 5.23
C CYS A 206 4.22 -12.15 4.52
N VAL A 207 3.30 -13.05 4.87
CA VAL A 207 3.16 -14.36 4.24
C VAL A 207 1.70 -14.72 4.07
N THR A 208 1.38 -15.39 2.96
CA THR A 208 0.07 -15.98 2.71
C THR A 208 0.21 -17.49 2.60
N GLY A 209 -0.62 -18.23 3.32
CA GLY A 209 -0.55 -19.70 3.31
C GLY A 209 -1.67 -20.35 4.11
N PRO A 210 -1.72 -21.70 4.07
CA PRO A 210 -2.67 -22.47 4.85
C PRO A 210 -2.35 -22.41 6.34
N VAL A 211 -3.39 -22.27 7.14
CA VAL A 211 -3.29 -22.30 8.60
C VAL A 211 -3.46 -23.71 9.12
N VAL A 212 -2.61 -24.09 10.07
CA VAL A 212 -2.76 -25.28 10.93
C VAL A 212 -2.95 -24.80 12.36
N VAL A 213 -4.09 -25.13 12.94
CA VAL A 213 -4.43 -24.80 14.34
C VAL A 213 -4.11 -25.99 15.20
N CYS A 214 -3.28 -25.80 16.21
CA CYS A 214 -2.88 -26.86 17.16
C CYS A 214 -3.06 -26.37 18.60
N LYS A 215 -3.33 -27.30 19.50
CA LYS A 215 -3.54 -27.02 20.93
C LYS A 215 -2.25 -27.12 21.75
N ASP A 216 -1.36 -28.01 21.31
CA ASP A 216 -0.13 -28.33 22.02
C ASP A 216 1.02 -28.74 21.07
N ALA A 217 2.18 -29.04 21.67
CA ALA A 217 3.40 -29.41 20.94
C ALA A 217 3.26 -30.74 20.19
N GLN A 218 2.54 -31.70 20.74
CA GLN A 218 2.40 -33.03 20.12
C GLN A 218 1.57 -32.94 18.84
N GLU A 219 0.50 -32.16 18.87
CA GLU A 219 -0.34 -31.90 17.71
C GLU A 219 0.43 -31.13 16.62
N ALA A 220 1.19 -30.10 16.99
CA ALA A 220 2.01 -29.33 16.07
C ALA A 220 3.06 -30.17 15.36
N LEU A 221 3.75 -31.07 16.09
CA LEU A 221 4.76 -31.95 15.50
C LEU A 221 4.20 -32.94 14.46
N LYS A 222 2.93 -33.34 14.64
CA LYS A 222 2.25 -34.30 13.75
C LYS A 222 1.58 -33.66 12.54
N SER A 223 1.01 -32.46 12.74
CA SER A 223 0.08 -31.85 11.77
C SER A 223 0.73 -30.81 10.86
N VAL A 224 1.86 -30.21 11.28
CA VAL A 224 2.53 -29.15 10.51
C VAL A 224 3.31 -29.70 9.32
N SER A 225 3.03 -29.14 8.14
CA SER A 225 3.76 -29.36 6.90
C SER A 225 4.69 -28.18 6.58
N ASN A 226 5.58 -28.36 5.60
CA ASN A 226 6.45 -27.27 5.15
C ASN A 226 5.63 -26.16 4.49
N GLY A 227 5.83 -24.93 4.94
CA GLY A 227 5.15 -23.75 4.39
C GLY A 227 3.82 -23.41 5.07
N ASP A 228 3.39 -24.15 6.08
CA ASP A 228 2.17 -23.85 6.84
C ASP A 228 2.35 -22.62 7.75
N ILE A 229 1.24 -21.98 8.10
CA ILE A 229 1.13 -20.97 9.15
C ILE A 229 0.56 -21.67 10.39
N LEU A 230 1.32 -21.75 11.47
CA LEU A 230 0.89 -22.41 12.70
C LEU A 230 0.18 -21.42 13.61
N ALA A 231 -1.01 -21.78 14.11
CA ALA A 231 -1.73 -21.07 15.15
C ALA A 231 -1.80 -21.92 16.43
N VAL A 232 -1.23 -21.43 17.53
CA VAL A 232 -1.18 -22.13 18.83
C VAL A 232 -1.38 -21.18 20.02
N PRO A 233 -1.81 -21.66 21.18
CA PRO A 233 -1.90 -20.81 22.37
C PRO A 233 -0.54 -20.24 22.78
N TYR A 234 0.50 -21.04 22.78
CA TYR A 234 1.89 -20.69 23.13
C TYR A 234 2.86 -21.68 22.48
N THR A 235 4.14 -21.32 22.45
CA THR A 235 5.19 -22.21 21.93
C THR A 235 6.17 -22.64 23.02
N THR A 236 6.78 -23.82 22.83
CA THR A 236 7.81 -24.40 23.71
C THR A 236 9.00 -24.90 22.89
N ASN A 237 10.13 -25.18 23.56
CA ASN A 237 11.31 -25.74 22.90
C ASN A 237 11.03 -27.07 22.18
N GLU A 238 10.08 -27.85 22.64
CA GLU A 238 9.68 -29.13 21.99
C GLU A 238 9.08 -28.91 20.60
N MET A 239 8.53 -27.73 20.34
CA MET A 239 7.93 -27.37 19.05
C MET A 239 8.96 -26.91 18.00
N MET A 240 10.22 -26.69 18.37
CA MET A 240 11.24 -26.18 17.44
C MET A 240 11.37 -26.96 16.13
N PRO A 241 11.25 -28.31 16.10
CA PRO A 241 11.27 -29.04 14.82
C PRO A 241 10.08 -28.72 13.90
N ALA A 242 8.91 -28.37 14.47
CA ALA A 242 7.76 -27.92 13.68
C ALA A 242 7.96 -26.45 13.26
N ILE A 243 8.38 -25.57 14.18
CA ILE A 243 8.56 -24.12 13.92
C ILE A 243 9.54 -23.88 12.75
N ARG A 244 10.59 -24.67 12.62
CA ARG A 244 11.57 -24.56 11.52
C ARG A 244 11.00 -24.82 10.12
N ARG A 245 9.81 -25.42 10.02
CA ARG A 245 9.13 -25.73 8.75
C ARG A 245 8.06 -24.72 8.37
N LEU A 246 7.74 -23.79 9.29
CA LEU A 246 6.68 -22.83 9.11
C LEU A 246 7.05 -21.72 8.13
N SER A 247 6.05 -21.22 7.44
CA SER A 247 6.09 -19.93 6.73
C SER A 247 5.66 -18.77 7.64
N GLY A 248 4.87 -19.04 8.69
CA GLY A 248 4.41 -18.03 9.64
C GLY A 248 3.96 -18.64 10.98
N LEU A 249 3.93 -17.81 12.04
CA LEU A 249 3.56 -18.23 13.39
C LEU A 249 2.56 -17.24 14.01
N ILE A 250 1.49 -17.78 14.60
CA ILE A 250 0.47 -17.02 15.32
C ILE A 250 0.35 -17.60 16.73
N THR A 251 0.46 -16.76 17.77
CA THR A 251 0.26 -17.22 19.16
C THR A 251 -0.69 -16.32 19.93
N GLU A 252 -1.48 -16.94 20.83
CA GLU A 252 -2.35 -16.20 21.74
C GLU A 252 -1.52 -15.57 22.85
N GLN A 253 -0.47 -16.24 23.32
CA GLN A 253 0.48 -15.66 24.25
C GLN A 253 1.21 -14.49 23.60
N GLY A 254 1.16 -13.33 24.23
CA GLY A 254 1.83 -12.10 23.80
C GLY A 254 3.21 -11.92 24.44
N GLY A 255 3.85 -10.81 24.07
CA GLY A 255 5.15 -10.37 24.55
C GLY A 255 6.27 -10.59 23.54
N LEU A 256 7.09 -9.53 23.33
CA LEU A 256 8.25 -9.60 22.43
C LEU A 256 9.40 -10.43 23.01
N ASP A 257 9.34 -10.74 24.28
CA ASP A 257 10.23 -11.64 25.04
C ASP A 257 9.72 -13.09 25.10
N SER A 258 8.54 -13.37 24.57
CA SER A 258 7.96 -14.71 24.52
C SER A 258 8.83 -15.67 23.69
N HIS A 259 8.72 -16.98 23.99
CA HIS A 259 9.42 -18.02 23.23
C HIS A 259 9.06 -17.97 21.73
N ALA A 260 7.78 -17.65 21.40
CA ALA A 260 7.33 -17.49 20.03
C ALA A 260 8.04 -16.35 19.32
N ALA A 261 8.11 -15.17 19.95
CA ALA A 261 8.74 -13.99 19.38
C ALA A 261 10.24 -14.20 19.17
N THR A 262 10.95 -14.70 20.17
CA THR A 262 12.40 -14.96 20.08
C THR A 262 12.74 -16.03 19.05
N SER A 263 11.94 -17.09 18.95
CA SER A 263 12.11 -18.14 17.94
C SER A 263 11.85 -17.62 16.53
N ALA A 264 10.79 -16.83 16.34
CA ALA A 264 10.46 -16.22 15.04
C ALA A 264 11.55 -15.27 14.55
N LEU A 265 12.11 -14.44 15.43
CA LEU A 265 13.24 -13.56 15.12
C LEU A 265 14.50 -14.37 14.74
N ALA A 266 14.81 -15.42 15.50
CA ALA A 266 15.99 -16.25 15.27
C ALA A 266 15.93 -17.02 13.93
N LEU A 267 14.72 -17.39 13.51
CA LEU A 267 14.47 -18.13 12.26
C LEU A 267 14.06 -17.22 11.10
N ASP A 268 13.92 -15.91 11.34
CA ASP A 268 13.53 -14.90 10.37
C ASP A 268 12.18 -15.20 9.68
N ILE A 269 11.23 -15.76 10.43
CA ILE A 269 9.85 -16.04 9.97
C ILE A 269 8.86 -14.98 10.50
N PRO A 270 7.83 -14.61 9.71
CA PRO A 270 6.81 -13.70 10.14
C PRO A 270 6.00 -14.29 11.30
N ALA A 271 5.79 -13.50 12.37
CA ALA A 271 4.98 -13.93 13.49
C ALA A 271 4.12 -12.80 14.05
N VAL A 272 2.93 -13.18 14.53
CA VAL A 272 2.01 -12.34 15.29
C VAL A 272 1.77 -12.98 16.64
N VAL A 273 2.17 -12.31 17.72
CA VAL A 273 2.00 -12.77 19.10
C VAL A 273 0.93 -11.95 19.81
N GLY A 274 0.25 -12.54 20.81
CA GLY A 274 -0.85 -11.88 21.50
C GLY A 274 -2.14 -11.80 20.66
N ALA A 275 -2.31 -12.67 19.70
CA ALA A 275 -3.53 -12.77 18.89
C ALA A 275 -4.63 -13.51 19.68
N VAL A 276 -5.41 -12.76 20.45
CA VAL A 276 -6.41 -13.30 21.38
C VAL A 276 -7.43 -14.19 20.63
N ASN A 277 -7.70 -15.38 21.19
CA ASN A 277 -8.62 -16.38 20.62
C ASN A 277 -8.22 -16.89 19.21
N ALA A 278 -6.95 -16.82 18.84
CA ALA A 278 -6.49 -17.26 17.52
C ALA A 278 -6.87 -18.72 17.22
N THR A 279 -6.72 -19.61 18.20
CA THR A 279 -7.04 -21.03 18.05
C THR A 279 -8.55 -21.33 17.96
N ALA A 280 -9.39 -20.42 18.44
CA ALA A 280 -10.85 -20.53 18.35
C ALA A 280 -11.41 -19.95 17.05
N LEU A 281 -10.81 -18.87 16.54
CA LEU A 281 -11.30 -18.12 15.39
C LEU A 281 -10.77 -18.69 14.06
N LEU A 282 -9.52 -19.16 14.03
CA LEU A 282 -8.94 -19.76 12.84
C LEU A 282 -9.35 -21.21 12.68
N LYS A 283 -9.44 -21.68 11.44
CA LYS A 283 -9.76 -23.07 11.10
C LYS A 283 -8.63 -23.68 10.31
N SER A 284 -8.15 -24.86 10.73
CA SER A 284 -7.14 -25.61 9.98
C SER A 284 -7.58 -25.82 8.53
N GLY A 285 -6.66 -25.56 7.58
CA GLY A 285 -6.88 -25.65 6.15
C GLY A 285 -7.45 -24.37 5.51
N SER A 286 -7.84 -23.34 6.31
CA SER A 286 -8.14 -22.01 5.75
C SER A 286 -6.85 -21.32 5.32
N CYS A 287 -6.94 -20.50 4.26
CA CYS A 287 -5.82 -19.69 3.80
C CYS A 287 -5.90 -18.30 4.45
N VAL A 288 -4.80 -17.82 5.02
CA VAL A 288 -4.72 -16.50 5.64
C VAL A 288 -3.50 -15.74 5.15
N THR A 289 -3.57 -14.41 5.20
CA THR A 289 -2.43 -13.51 5.06
C THR A 289 -2.04 -13.02 6.44
N LEU A 290 -0.83 -13.37 6.88
CA LEU A 290 -0.21 -12.90 8.11
C LEU A 290 0.75 -11.77 7.77
N ASP A 291 0.48 -10.57 8.26
CA ASP A 291 1.37 -9.42 8.15
C ASP A 291 1.97 -9.08 9.52
N ALA A 292 3.23 -9.45 9.68
CA ALA A 292 3.96 -9.20 10.92
C ALA A 292 4.46 -7.75 11.04
N ALA A 293 4.40 -6.92 10.00
CA ALA A 293 4.73 -5.50 10.10
C ALA A 293 3.60 -4.72 10.78
N THR A 294 2.35 -5.08 10.49
CA THR A 294 1.15 -4.45 11.06
C THR A 294 0.57 -5.23 12.24
N GLY A 295 1.00 -6.49 12.44
CA GLY A 295 0.46 -7.38 13.48
C GLY A 295 -0.96 -7.88 13.16
N THR A 296 -1.30 -8.05 11.88
CA THR A 296 -2.65 -8.43 11.43
C THR A 296 -2.67 -9.78 10.74
N VAL A 297 -3.79 -10.50 10.89
CA VAL A 297 -4.09 -11.73 10.17
C VAL A 297 -5.42 -11.56 9.46
N CYS A 298 -5.41 -11.61 8.15
CA CYS A 298 -6.59 -11.43 7.31
C CYS A 298 -6.96 -12.73 6.58
N ALA A 299 -8.25 -12.89 6.22
CA ALA A 299 -8.65 -13.96 5.33
C ALA A 299 -7.99 -13.76 3.96
N ALA A 300 -7.34 -14.80 3.42
CA ALA A 300 -6.86 -14.78 2.05
C ALA A 300 -7.95 -15.35 1.13
N THR A 301 -8.25 -14.64 0.04
CA THR A 301 -9.02 -15.21 -1.06
C THR A 301 -8.19 -16.34 -1.68
N LYS A 302 -8.76 -17.54 -1.80
CA LYS A 302 -8.16 -18.60 -2.64
C LYS A 302 -8.10 -18.03 -4.05
N GLU A 303 -6.91 -17.77 -4.56
CA GLU A 303 -6.74 -17.62 -6.01
C GLU A 303 -7.23 -18.94 -6.64
N ALA A 304 -8.21 -18.78 -7.55
CA ALA A 304 -8.82 -19.92 -8.28
C ALA A 304 -7.88 -20.38 -9.40
#